data_3bf2a520be02a7844bca55d9304ffd72
#
_entry.id   3bf2a520be02a7844bca55d9304ffd72
#
_cell.length_a   1.000
_cell.length_b   1.000
_cell.length_c   1.000
_cell.angle_alpha   90.00
_cell.angle_beta   90.00
_cell.angle_gamma   90.00
#
_symmetry.space_group_name_H-M   'P 1'
#
loop_
_entity.id
_entity.type
_entity.pdbx_description
1 polymer ?
#
loop_
_entity_poly.entity_id
_entity_poly.type
_entity_poly.pdbx_seq_one_letter_code
_entity_poly.pdbx_strand_id
1 'polypeptide(L)'
;MFGKQLGNNGLAYLAAAFLVFLFFWILTGKNVPDRLGRLLRSRNAKGQYKNVSKMRRNMMIFQIAAGLVGAVLCAALGYFVLEKAFRIPYGSMILWILCPALILRCMQSVLLGIFQSEGSEMPSAVSAILRQVFYFGLGLLFLGIFRTYGEKVSLLLKKDDFTAMYGAMGVALGIVISEVLVLIFVFVIYQGSASGRREAEIGMKGTDTFFSQVRVLLFSMGGDIIGDLLLYLPLWTGLVLFEKNAADIYAAADSYGVFIGRYLDMMLLVVVLLCMGILPGVAKTGAHIRKKEERYVQNAIQSGIQGVFLHGMFFTVWLAVLAVPLAQTIDNSVGILLGEMFTTGSSVVLWALLLFYCSQILKLSGKNHLLLLGYGVMDIVFVITSTILFRMENAGILSIVLGSAIGMAAGAVCLCVILCLQRKTRPDALRGLAIPAGCCCACGLLAFGLEKLLFPHVGAVVTVISELIITLLLYWFLLLLLRCLRGQDFQYIPGGRLMRMLGKMFRL
;
A
#
# COMPACT_ATOMS: atom_id res chain seq x y z
N MET A 1 4.88 17.09 -6.85
CA MET A 1 6.02 17.98 -6.60
C MET A 1 7.34 17.28 -6.87
N PHE A 2 7.63 16.15 -6.25
CA PHE A 2 8.83 15.35 -6.54
C PHE A 2 8.98 15.01 -8.03
N GLY A 3 7.93 14.52 -8.68
CA GLY A 3 7.97 14.11 -10.08
C GLY A 3 8.40 15.20 -11.07
N LYS A 4 7.99 16.46 -10.83
CA LYS A 4 8.40 17.59 -11.67
C LYS A 4 9.86 17.98 -11.50
N GLN A 5 10.41 17.81 -10.29
CA GLN A 5 11.80 18.21 -9.98
C GLN A 5 12.79 17.08 -10.22
N LEU A 6 12.40 15.84 -9.96
CA LEU A 6 13.25 14.65 -10.10
C LEU A 6 13.32 14.14 -11.54
N GLY A 7 12.27 14.41 -12.33
CA GLY A 7 12.08 13.81 -13.65
C GLY A 7 11.67 12.32 -13.55
N ASN A 8 11.29 11.75 -14.69
CA ASN A 8 10.80 10.37 -14.72
C ASN A 8 11.93 9.37 -14.43
N ASN A 9 13.12 9.58 -14.99
CA ASN A 9 14.29 8.71 -14.77
C ASN A 9 14.70 8.69 -13.29
N GLY A 10 14.73 9.85 -12.64
CA GLY A 10 15.06 9.92 -11.21
C GLY A 10 14.02 9.22 -10.33
N LEU A 11 12.74 9.28 -10.69
CA LEU A 11 11.68 8.51 -10.04
C LEU A 11 11.88 7.01 -10.21
N ALA A 12 12.24 6.55 -11.43
CA ALA A 12 12.54 5.14 -11.70
C ALA A 12 13.71 4.63 -10.88
N TYR A 13 14.80 5.40 -10.82
CA TYR A 13 15.99 5.03 -10.06
C TYR A 13 15.71 4.91 -8.56
N LEU A 14 15.01 5.90 -8.00
CA LEU A 14 14.60 5.88 -6.59
C LEU A 14 13.67 4.71 -6.28
N ALA A 15 12.67 4.51 -7.13
CA ALA A 15 11.66 3.48 -6.94
C ALA A 15 12.24 2.07 -7.00
N ALA A 16 13.10 1.78 -7.98
CA ALA A 16 13.78 0.49 -8.08
C ALA A 16 14.67 0.21 -6.86
N ALA A 17 15.45 1.21 -6.41
CA ALA A 17 16.22 1.11 -5.19
C ALA A 17 15.32 0.84 -3.97
N PHE A 18 14.17 1.53 -3.88
CA PHE A 18 13.22 1.34 -2.80
C PHE A 18 12.53 -0.05 -2.84
N LEU A 19 12.30 -0.64 -4.01
CA LEU A 19 11.78 -2.00 -4.14
C LEU A 19 12.75 -3.04 -3.56
N VAL A 20 14.06 -2.90 -3.82
CA VAL A 20 15.07 -3.78 -3.23
C VAL A 20 15.14 -3.56 -1.72
N PHE A 21 15.15 -2.31 -1.26
CA PHE A 21 15.07 -1.98 0.16
C PHE A 21 13.82 -2.58 0.84
N LEU A 22 12.66 -2.51 0.20
CA LEU A 22 11.39 -3.07 0.69
C LEU A 22 11.48 -4.59 0.87
N PHE A 23 12.12 -5.31 -0.04
CA PHE A 23 12.34 -6.74 0.08
C PHE A 23 13.06 -7.09 1.39
N PHE A 24 14.20 -6.43 1.65
CA PHE A 24 14.96 -6.66 2.88
C PHE A 24 14.20 -6.18 4.12
N TRP A 25 13.44 -5.10 4.02
CA TRP A 25 12.57 -4.62 5.11
C TRP A 25 11.48 -5.65 5.47
N ILE A 26 10.84 -6.29 4.50
CA ILE A 26 9.86 -7.35 4.73
C ILE A 26 10.50 -8.53 5.49
N LEU A 27 11.71 -8.93 5.08
CA LEU A 27 12.42 -10.04 5.72
C LEU A 27 12.85 -9.75 7.16
N THR A 28 13.27 -8.52 7.44
CA THR A 28 13.95 -8.20 8.71
C THR A 28 13.02 -7.61 9.77
N GLY A 29 12.10 -6.68 9.41
CA GLY A 29 11.48 -5.85 10.43
C GLY A 29 10.00 -5.54 10.28
N LYS A 30 9.40 -5.64 9.08
CA LYS A 30 8.05 -5.16 8.79
C LYS A 30 6.98 -5.76 9.72
N ASN A 31 7.05 -7.06 9.98
CA ASN A 31 6.05 -7.81 10.76
C ASN A 31 6.37 -7.92 12.25
N VAL A 32 7.52 -7.39 12.68
CA VAL A 32 7.97 -7.47 14.08
C VAL A 32 7.02 -6.75 15.04
N PRO A 33 6.53 -5.51 14.81
CA PRO A 33 5.70 -4.81 15.78
C PRO A 33 4.47 -5.63 16.18
N ASP A 34 3.73 -6.12 15.22
CA ASP A 34 2.49 -6.86 15.45
C ASP A 34 2.71 -8.20 16.15
N ARG A 35 3.75 -8.94 15.75
CA ARG A 35 4.04 -10.26 16.31
C ARG A 35 4.67 -10.16 17.69
N LEU A 36 5.65 -9.28 17.86
CA LEU A 36 6.25 -9.01 19.16
C LEU A 36 5.21 -8.47 20.15
N GLY A 37 4.37 -7.52 19.72
CA GLY A 37 3.30 -6.97 20.54
C GLY A 37 2.35 -8.04 21.07
N ARG A 38 1.93 -8.99 20.22
CA ARG A 38 1.08 -10.13 20.64
C ARG A 38 1.80 -11.08 21.60
N LEU A 39 3.08 -11.40 21.33
CA LEU A 39 3.86 -12.29 22.19
C LEU A 39 4.09 -11.68 23.58
N LEU A 40 4.47 -10.42 23.65
CA LEU A 40 4.65 -9.70 24.91
C LEU A 40 3.33 -9.59 25.70
N ARG A 41 2.22 -9.25 25.03
CA ARG A 41 0.88 -9.18 25.66
C ARG A 41 0.47 -10.53 26.23
N SER A 42 0.66 -11.62 25.48
CA SER A 42 0.35 -12.98 25.96
C SER A 42 1.13 -13.36 27.19
N ARG A 43 2.42 -12.99 27.28
CA ARG A 43 3.28 -13.26 28.46
C ARG A 43 2.91 -12.38 29.64
N ASN A 44 2.58 -11.09 29.39
CA ASN A 44 2.07 -10.20 30.44
C ASN A 44 0.78 -10.74 31.07
N ALA A 45 -0.14 -11.24 30.24
CA ALA A 45 -1.38 -11.84 30.73
C ALA A 45 -1.16 -13.11 31.59
N LYS A 46 -0.01 -13.78 31.43
CA LYS A 46 0.41 -14.93 32.25
C LYS A 46 1.25 -14.54 33.47
N GLY A 47 1.44 -13.27 33.76
CA GLY A 47 2.25 -12.77 34.87
C GLY A 47 3.76 -12.96 34.70
N GLN A 48 4.26 -13.26 33.49
CA GLN A 48 5.67 -13.55 33.20
C GLN A 48 6.49 -12.28 32.98
N TYR A 49 6.42 -11.30 33.87
CA TYR A 49 7.01 -9.97 33.69
C TYR A 49 8.54 -9.98 33.46
N LYS A 50 9.30 -10.85 34.13
CA LYS A 50 10.75 -10.97 33.90
C LYS A 50 11.08 -11.54 32.52
N ASN A 51 10.29 -12.48 32.00
CA ASN A 51 10.46 -12.97 30.65
C ASN A 51 10.13 -11.87 29.61
N VAL A 52 9.14 -11.02 29.90
CA VAL A 52 8.78 -9.86 29.06
C VAL A 52 9.93 -8.87 29.00
N SER A 53 10.51 -8.47 30.16
CA SER A 53 11.63 -7.54 30.21
C SER A 53 12.86 -8.09 29.47
N LYS A 54 13.21 -9.35 29.72
CA LYS A 54 14.29 -10.05 29.02
C LYS A 54 14.03 -10.13 27.50
N MET A 55 12.79 -10.41 27.09
CA MET A 55 12.42 -10.47 25.69
C MET A 55 12.51 -9.11 25.00
N ARG A 56 12.10 -8.01 25.63
CA ARG A 56 12.26 -6.64 25.10
C ARG A 56 13.73 -6.36 24.75
N ARG A 57 14.65 -6.62 25.69
CA ARG A 57 16.10 -6.42 25.49
C ARG A 57 16.67 -7.34 24.41
N ASN A 58 16.34 -8.63 24.46
CA ASN A 58 16.85 -9.62 23.52
C ASN A 58 16.36 -9.33 22.10
N MET A 59 15.11 -8.91 21.94
CA MET A 59 14.56 -8.57 20.61
C MET A 59 15.17 -7.28 20.06
N MET A 60 15.54 -6.32 20.92
CA MET A 60 16.28 -5.14 20.45
C MET A 60 17.65 -5.54 19.90
N ILE A 61 18.41 -6.37 20.63
CA ILE A 61 19.72 -6.86 20.19
C ILE A 61 19.58 -7.65 18.87
N PHE A 62 18.59 -8.56 18.81
CA PHE A 62 18.33 -9.37 17.62
C PHE A 62 17.98 -8.48 16.41
N GLN A 63 17.12 -7.48 16.58
CA GLN A 63 16.69 -6.62 15.49
C GLN A 63 17.77 -5.66 15.00
N ILE A 64 18.66 -5.19 15.88
CA ILE A 64 19.86 -4.44 15.46
C ILE A 64 20.76 -5.34 14.60
N ALA A 65 21.02 -6.56 15.04
CA ALA A 65 21.82 -7.53 14.28
C ALA A 65 21.15 -7.90 12.95
N ALA A 66 19.84 -8.18 12.94
CA ALA A 66 19.08 -8.48 11.73
C ALA A 66 19.06 -7.30 10.75
N GLY A 67 18.90 -6.07 11.26
CA GLY A 67 18.95 -4.85 10.45
C GLY A 67 20.32 -4.61 9.85
N LEU A 68 21.40 -4.86 10.61
CA LEU A 68 22.77 -4.74 10.12
C LEU A 68 23.10 -5.79 9.05
N VAL A 69 22.80 -7.05 9.32
CA VAL A 69 22.98 -8.13 8.32
C VAL A 69 22.11 -7.84 7.09
N GLY A 70 20.87 -7.44 7.27
CA GLY A 70 19.99 -7.06 6.18
C GLY A 70 20.53 -5.88 5.35
N ALA A 71 21.08 -4.85 6.00
CA ALA A 71 21.69 -3.70 5.32
C ALA A 71 22.93 -4.09 4.51
N VAL A 72 23.81 -4.93 5.07
CA VAL A 72 25.01 -5.44 4.37
C VAL A 72 24.61 -6.30 3.17
N LEU A 73 23.66 -7.23 3.34
CA LEU A 73 23.15 -8.05 2.24
C LEU A 73 22.44 -7.19 1.18
N CYS A 74 21.66 -6.19 1.61
CA CYS A 74 20.99 -5.25 0.72
C CYS A 74 22.03 -4.48 -0.12
N ALA A 75 23.10 -3.99 0.48
CA ALA A 75 24.16 -3.27 -0.22
C ALA A 75 24.94 -4.18 -1.19
N ALA A 76 25.26 -5.41 -0.76
CA ALA A 76 26.04 -6.35 -1.55
C ALA A 76 25.25 -6.93 -2.73
N LEU A 77 24.01 -7.40 -2.47
CA LEU A 77 23.18 -8.02 -3.51
C LEU A 77 22.46 -6.98 -4.38
N GLY A 78 22.20 -5.79 -3.81
CA GLY A 78 21.46 -4.73 -4.50
C GLY A 78 22.13 -4.26 -5.79
N TYR A 79 23.44 -4.24 -5.85
CA TYR A 79 24.18 -3.98 -7.08
C TYR A 79 23.81 -4.97 -8.20
N PHE A 80 23.88 -6.26 -7.90
CA PHE A 80 23.54 -7.29 -8.89
C PHE A 80 22.07 -7.24 -9.31
N VAL A 81 21.17 -7.00 -8.35
CA VAL A 81 19.72 -6.93 -8.63
C VAL A 81 19.40 -5.70 -9.47
N LEU A 82 19.89 -4.52 -9.11
CA LEU A 82 19.53 -3.27 -9.79
C LEU A 82 20.20 -3.16 -11.16
N GLU A 83 21.49 -3.48 -11.26
CA GLU A 83 22.22 -3.28 -12.53
C GLU A 83 22.15 -4.47 -13.48
N LYS A 84 22.01 -5.70 -12.98
CA LYS A 84 21.94 -6.92 -13.81
C LYS A 84 20.53 -7.41 -14.08
N ALA A 85 19.66 -7.46 -13.05
CA ALA A 85 18.30 -7.98 -13.19
C ALA A 85 17.31 -6.90 -13.64
N PHE A 86 17.35 -5.72 -13.02
CA PHE A 86 16.47 -4.60 -13.33
C PHE A 86 17.04 -3.66 -14.40
N ARG A 87 18.31 -3.79 -14.74
CA ARG A 87 19.03 -2.95 -15.72
C ARG A 87 18.85 -1.44 -15.51
N ILE A 88 18.66 -1.02 -14.25
CA ILE A 88 18.47 0.39 -13.91
C ILE A 88 19.84 0.99 -13.58
N PRO A 89 20.35 1.92 -14.37
CA PRO A 89 21.62 2.56 -14.11
C PRO A 89 21.55 3.37 -12.82
N TYR A 90 22.65 3.42 -12.08
CA TYR A 90 22.81 4.21 -10.85
C TYR A 90 21.89 3.83 -9.66
N GLY A 91 21.01 2.86 -9.81
CA GLY A 91 20.11 2.42 -8.72
C GLY A 91 20.85 1.93 -7.48
N SER A 92 22.01 1.28 -7.68
CA SER A 92 22.87 0.79 -6.59
C SER A 92 23.39 1.89 -5.68
N MET A 93 23.78 3.04 -6.22
CA MET A 93 24.26 4.19 -5.43
C MET A 93 23.18 4.76 -4.53
N ILE A 94 21.96 4.85 -5.05
CA ILE A 94 20.79 5.31 -4.28
C ILE A 94 20.47 4.31 -3.17
N LEU A 95 20.53 3.01 -3.48
CA LEU A 95 20.29 1.94 -2.52
C LEU A 95 21.29 1.96 -1.36
N TRP A 96 22.57 2.19 -1.64
CA TRP A 96 23.59 2.27 -0.59
C TRP A 96 23.30 3.39 0.41
N ILE A 97 22.76 4.52 -0.05
CA ILE A 97 22.31 5.60 0.84
C ILE A 97 21.11 5.13 1.69
N LEU A 98 20.19 4.32 1.13
CA LEU A 98 19.02 3.82 1.85
C LEU A 98 19.33 2.71 2.88
N CYS A 99 20.43 1.95 2.70
CA CYS A 99 20.75 0.81 3.57
C CYS A 99 20.75 1.13 5.09
N PRO A 100 21.29 2.27 5.59
CA PRO A 100 21.22 2.61 7.00
C PRO A 100 19.81 2.73 7.54
N ALA A 101 18.84 3.15 6.72
CA ALA A 101 17.44 3.24 7.14
C ALA A 101 16.85 1.88 7.55
N LEU A 102 17.39 0.77 7.03
CA LEU A 102 16.95 -0.58 7.42
C LEU A 102 17.21 -0.87 8.88
N ILE A 103 18.41 -0.51 9.38
CA ILE A 103 18.80 -0.68 10.78
C ILE A 103 17.88 0.16 11.68
N LEU A 104 17.67 1.43 11.30
CA LEU A 104 16.83 2.35 12.05
C LEU A 104 15.37 1.84 12.13
N ARG A 105 14.82 1.34 11.03
CA ARG A 105 13.47 0.74 10.99
C ARG A 105 13.38 -0.53 11.83
N CYS A 106 14.41 -1.37 11.84
CA CYS A 106 14.44 -2.56 12.70
C CYS A 106 14.40 -2.19 14.18
N MET A 107 15.13 -1.16 14.60
CA MET A 107 15.06 -0.64 15.97
C MET A 107 13.67 -0.09 16.31
N GLN A 108 13.11 0.73 15.43
CA GLN A 108 11.76 1.27 15.59
C GLN A 108 10.71 0.16 15.72
N SER A 109 10.83 -0.91 14.93
CA SER A 109 9.87 -2.03 14.93
C SER A 109 9.73 -2.69 16.30
N VAL A 110 10.82 -2.83 17.05
CA VAL A 110 10.78 -3.36 18.42
C VAL A 110 10.09 -2.40 19.37
N LEU A 111 10.46 -1.11 19.32
CA LEU A 111 9.85 -0.09 20.19
C LEU A 111 8.35 0.01 19.96
N LEU A 112 7.91 0.02 18.69
CA LEU A 112 6.49 0.03 18.34
C LEU A 112 5.77 -1.25 18.81
N GLY A 113 6.41 -2.42 18.71
CA GLY A 113 5.87 -3.67 19.23
C GLY A 113 5.70 -3.66 20.76
N ILE A 114 6.60 -2.99 21.48
CA ILE A 114 6.48 -2.81 22.94
C ILE A 114 5.24 -1.95 23.24
N PHE A 115 5.04 -0.81 22.59
CA PHE A 115 3.85 0.03 22.78
C PHE A 115 2.56 -0.71 22.45
N GLN A 116 2.53 -1.46 21.36
CA GLN A 116 1.36 -2.29 21.00
C GLN A 116 1.07 -3.34 22.09
N SER A 117 2.10 -3.90 22.74
CA SER A 117 1.90 -4.85 23.83
C SER A 117 1.25 -4.23 25.06
N GLU A 118 1.47 -2.95 25.29
CA GLU A 118 0.90 -2.13 26.37
C GLU A 118 -0.53 -1.61 26.03
N GLY A 119 -1.03 -1.93 24.82
CA GLY A 119 -2.37 -1.53 24.35
C GLY A 119 -2.41 -0.13 23.74
N SER A 120 -1.27 0.55 23.58
CA SER A 120 -1.18 1.87 22.96
C SER A 120 -0.80 1.75 21.48
N GLU A 121 -1.70 2.10 20.58
CA GLU A 121 -1.43 2.19 19.14
C GLU A 121 -1.07 3.61 18.69
N MET A 122 -1.24 4.61 19.55
CA MET A 122 -0.95 6.02 19.26
C MET A 122 0.50 6.28 18.83
N PRO A 123 1.55 5.74 19.50
CA PRO A 123 2.91 5.96 19.03
C PRO A 123 3.16 5.42 17.62
N SER A 124 2.53 4.31 17.26
CA SER A 124 2.62 3.74 15.90
C SER A 124 1.95 4.65 14.85
N ALA A 125 0.77 5.15 15.14
CA ALA A 125 0.04 6.04 14.24
C ALA A 125 0.76 7.39 14.06
N VAL A 126 1.19 8.03 15.16
CA VAL A 126 1.90 9.31 15.11
C VAL A 126 3.25 9.17 14.42
N SER A 127 4.02 8.11 14.70
CA SER A 127 5.30 7.87 14.02
C SER A 127 5.13 7.66 12.51
N ALA A 128 4.05 7.02 12.07
CA ALA A 128 3.75 6.85 10.65
C ALA A 128 3.45 8.20 9.96
N ILE A 129 2.68 9.08 10.62
CA ILE A 129 2.39 10.42 10.11
C ILE A 129 3.66 11.27 10.05
N LEU A 130 4.43 11.32 11.14
CA LEU A 130 5.69 12.08 11.21
C LEU A 130 6.68 11.61 10.14
N ARG A 131 6.78 10.30 9.91
CA ARG A 131 7.61 9.74 8.84
C ARG A 131 7.25 10.32 7.49
N GLN A 132 5.97 10.36 7.13
CA GLN A 132 5.54 10.92 5.84
C GLN A 132 5.81 12.41 5.72
N VAL A 133 5.57 13.16 6.80
CA VAL A 133 5.86 14.61 6.84
C VAL A 133 7.35 14.87 6.64
N PHE A 134 8.20 14.13 7.35
CA PHE A 134 9.65 14.26 7.23
C PHE A 134 10.17 13.78 5.87
N TYR A 135 9.64 12.68 5.32
CA TYR A 135 10.00 12.21 3.97
C TYR A 135 9.73 13.29 2.94
N PHE A 136 8.56 13.91 3.02
CA PHE A 136 8.21 14.96 2.10
C PHE A 136 9.08 16.21 2.30
N GLY A 137 9.20 16.72 3.53
CA GLY A 137 9.93 17.95 3.83
C GLY A 137 11.43 17.84 3.56
N LEU A 138 12.09 16.84 4.18
CA LEU A 138 13.53 16.63 4.01
C LEU A 138 13.87 16.08 2.62
N GLY A 139 13.00 15.25 2.06
CA GLY A 139 13.16 14.77 0.69
C GLY A 139 13.21 15.92 -0.32
N LEU A 140 12.30 16.90 -0.22
CA LEU A 140 12.32 18.10 -1.08
C LEU A 140 13.54 18.98 -0.83
N LEU A 141 13.93 19.16 0.42
CA LEU A 141 15.09 19.97 0.78
C LEU A 141 16.38 19.38 0.18
N PHE A 142 16.65 18.11 0.41
CA PHE A 142 17.85 17.46 -0.12
C PHE A 142 17.79 17.25 -1.63
N LEU A 143 16.60 17.02 -2.20
CA LEU A 143 16.42 17.01 -3.65
C LEU A 143 16.91 18.30 -4.28
N GLY A 144 16.51 19.48 -3.75
CA GLY A 144 16.94 20.77 -4.25
C GLY A 144 18.45 20.94 -4.22
N ILE A 145 19.10 20.60 -3.09
CA ILE A 145 20.55 20.72 -2.91
C ILE A 145 21.30 19.81 -3.87
N PHE A 146 20.94 18.53 -3.90
CA PHE A 146 21.65 17.53 -4.69
C PHE A 146 21.41 17.69 -6.19
N ARG A 147 20.21 18.11 -6.60
CA ARG A 147 19.90 18.41 -7.99
C ARG A 147 20.78 19.52 -8.53
N THR A 148 20.94 20.63 -7.80
CA THR A 148 21.82 21.75 -8.22
C THR A 148 23.28 21.27 -8.38
N TYR A 149 23.73 20.36 -7.54
CA TYR A 149 25.05 19.73 -7.70
C TYR A 149 25.07 18.83 -8.94
N GLY A 150 24.05 18.01 -9.12
CA GLY A 150 23.90 17.14 -10.30
C GLY A 150 23.88 17.90 -11.62
N GLU A 151 23.23 19.06 -11.68
CA GLU A 151 23.23 19.95 -12.86
C GLU A 151 24.65 20.40 -13.24
N LYS A 152 25.48 20.78 -12.26
CA LYS A 152 26.88 21.12 -12.48
C LYS A 152 27.70 19.93 -13.00
N VAL A 153 27.49 18.76 -12.44
CA VAL A 153 28.18 17.50 -12.89
C VAL A 153 27.72 17.12 -14.30
N SER A 154 26.43 17.24 -14.60
CA SER A 154 25.87 16.98 -15.94
C SER A 154 26.48 17.88 -17.01
N LEU A 155 26.64 19.17 -16.70
CA LEU A 155 27.31 20.13 -17.60
C LEU A 155 28.77 19.78 -17.84
N LEU A 156 29.52 19.36 -16.81
CA LEU A 156 30.94 18.98 -16.93
C LEU A 156 31.12 17.69 -17.73
N LEU A 157 30.28 16.68 -17.51
CA LEU A 157 30.38 15.37 -18.13
C LEU A 157 29.57 15.24 -19.43
N LYS A 158 28.81 16.27 -19.81
CA LYS A 158 27.89 16.29 -20.97
C LYS A 158 26.93 15.10 -21.01
N LYS A 159 26.38 14.74 -19.86
CA LYS A 159 25.36 13.67 -19.68
C LYS A 159 24.26 14.15 -18.75
N ASP A 160 23.03 14.16 -19.23
CA ASP A 160 21.86 14.67 -18.48
C ASP A 160 21.40 13.78 -17.32
N ASP A 161 21.78 12.49 -17.35
CA ASP A 161 21.34 11.49 -16.34
C ASP A 161 21.83 11.80 -14.93
N PHE A 162 22.95 12.52 -14.78
CA PHE A 162 23.50 12.83 -13.46
C PHE A 162 22.59 13.75 -12.65
N THR A 163 21.86 14.65 -13.29
CA THR A 163 20.89 15.51 -12.60
C THR A 163 19.79 14.67 -11.92
N ALA A 164 19.24 13.69 -12.63
CA ALA A 164 18.22 12.77 -12.12
C ALA A 164 18.78 11.87 -11.01
N MET A 165 20.00 11.32 -11.22
CA MET A 165 20.67 10.46 -10.25
C MET A 165 20.95 11.18 -8.93
N TYR A 166 21.60 12.36 -8.97
CA TYR A 166 21.90 13.11 -7.76
C TYR A 166 20.62 13.58 -7.06
N GLY A 167 19.59 13.99 -7.81
CA GLY A 167 18.29 14.30 -7.25
C GLY A 167 17.70 13.12 -6.47
N ALA A 168 17.74 11.92 -7.03
CA ALA A 168 17.26 10.69 -6.37
C ALA A 168 18.10 10.34 -5.12
N MET A 169 19.41 10.52 -5.16
CA MET A 169 20.31 10.38 -3.99
C MET A 169 19.94 11.36 -2.87
N GLY A 170 19.61 12.61 -3.23
CA GLY A 170 19.13 13.62 -2.26
C GLY A 170 17.83 13.18 -1.56
N VAL A 171 16.85 12.67 -2.31
CA VAL A 171 15.63 12.14 -1.72
C VAL A 171 15.91 10.94 -0.80
N ALA A 172 16.77 10.02 -1.24
CA ALA A 172 17.18 8.87 -0.44
C ALA A 172 17.82 9.29 0.91
N LEU A 173 18.68 10.30 0.89
CA LEU A 173 19.27 10.88 2.09
C LEU A 173 18.20 11.50 3.02
N GLY A 174 17.24 12.23 2.43
CA GLY A 174 16.09 12.77 3.16
C GLY A 174 15.28 11.69 3.88
N ILE A 175 15.09 10.53 3.22
CA ILE A 175 14.42 9.37 3.82
C ILE A 175 15.22 8.85 5.04
N VAL A 176 16.53 8.68 4.92
CA VAL A 176 17.38 8.19 6.02
C VAL A 176 17.34 9.12 7.22
N ILE A 177 17.49 10.44 7.00
CA ILE A 177 17.44 11.43 8.07
C ILE A 177 16.05 11.43 8.73
N SER A 178 14.98 11.27 7.94
CA SER A 178 13.63 11.13 8.48
C SER A 178 13.49 9.92 9.42
N GLU A 179 14.09 8.78 9.05
CA GLU A 179 14.07 7.61 9.94
C GLU A 179 14.83 7.84 11.24
N VAL A 180 15.93 8.62 11.22
CA VAL A 180 16.62 9.05 12.44
C VAL A 180 15.69 9.87 13.33
N LEU A 181 15.01 10.87 12.78
CA LEU A 181 14.10 11.73 13.54
C LEU A 181 12.91 10.94 14.13
N VAL A 182 12.36 10.03 13.35
CA VAL A 182 11.28 9.15 13.83
C VAL A 182 11.78 8.21 14.92
N LEU A 183 12.99 7.67 14.80
CA LEU A 183 13.59 6.84 15.87
C LEU A 183 13.77 7.64 17.16
N ILE A 184 14.29 8.86 17.08
CA ILE A 184 14.43 9.76 18.23
C ILE A 184 13.09 10.00 18.89
N PHE A 185 12.05 10.34 18.10
CA PHE A 185 10.69 10.55 18.61
C PHE A 185 10.16 9.31 19.37
N VAL A 186 10.22 8.14 18.74
CA VAL A 186 9.74 6.88 19.35
C VAL A 186 10.55 6.53 20.60
N PHE A 187 11.87 6.79 20.59
CA PHE A 187 12.75 6.53 21.73
C PHE A 187 12.48 7.46 22.91
N VAL A 188 12.22 8.75 22.66
CA VAL A 188 11.86 9.71 23.73
C VAL A 188 10.56 9.28 24.42
N ILE A 189 9.53 8.87 23.66
CA ILE A 189 8.29 8.35 24.25
C ILE A 189 8.57 7.07 25.06
N TYR A 190 9.44 6.19 24.53
CA TYR A 190 9.82 4.96 25.21
C TYR A 190 10.49 5.24 26.56
N GLN A 191 11.38 6.20 26.63
CA GLN A 191 12.04 6.62 27.87
C GLN A 191 11.05 7.26 28.86
N GLY A 192 10.14 8.12 28.37
CA GLY A 192 9.14 8.77 29.21
C GLY A 192 8.17 7.77 29.89
N SER A 193 7.93 6.59 29.30
CA SER A 193 7.10 5.53 29.87
C SER A 193 7.89 4.49 30.69
N ALA A 194 9.19 4.73 30.96
CA ALA A 194 10.05 3.73 31.60
C ALA A 194 9.74 3.49 33.07
N SER A 195 9.24 4.50 33.82
CA SER A 195 8.91 4.38 35.25
C SER A 195 7.83 3.32 35.49
N GLY A 196 6.72 3.37 34.78
CA GLY A 196 5.64 2.40 34.93
C GLY A 196 6.02 0.97 34.52
N ARG A 197 7.09 0.79 33.71
CA ARG A 197 7.59 -0.53 33.32
C ARG A 197 8.46 -1.17 34.40
N ARG A 198 9.23 -0.39 35.15
CA ARG A 198 10.13 -0.90 36.21
C ARG A 198 9.36 -1.48 37.40
N GLU A 199 8.22 -0.89 37.75
CA GLU A 199 7.35 -1.40 38.79
C GLU A 199 6.72 -2.76 38.47
N ALA A 200 6.45 -3.02 37.18
CA ALA A 200 5.88 -4.29 36.69
C ALA A 200 6.91 -5.44 36.63
N GLU A 201 8.22 -5.17 36.83
CA GLU A 201 9.27 -6.17 36.68
C GLU A 201 9.51 -7.03 37.95
N ILE A 202 8.84 -6.73 39.06
CA ILE A 202 8.93 -7.47 40.32
C ILE A 202 8.14 -8.78 40.20
N GLY A 203 8.83 -9.88 39.91
CA GLY A 203 8.16 -11.18 39.71
C GLY A 203 9.11 -12.35 39.42
N MET A 204 8.59 -13.53 39.15
CA MET A 204 9.30 -14.80 38.99
C MET A 204 10.52 -14.77 38.05
N LYS A 205 11.51 -15.66 38.27
CA LYS A 205 12.73 -15.79 37.45
C LYS A 205 12.38 -16.05 35.98
N GLY A 206 13.01 -15.28 35.06
CA GLY A 206 12.87 -15.48 33.64
C GLY A 206 13.64 -16.74 33.19
N THR A 207 12.93 -17.73 32.67
CA THR A 207 13.48 -19.04 32.26
C THR A 207 13.86 -19.09 30.77
N ASP A 208 13.29 -18.21 29.95
CA ASP A 208 13.47 -18.23 28.50
C ASP A 208 14.90 -17.86 28.07
N THR A 209 15.47 -18.65 27.16
CA THR A 209 16.76 -18.36 26.54
C THR A 209 16.60 -17.40 25.36
N PHE A 210 17.69 -16.72 24.97
CA PHE A 210 17.71 -15.83 23.79
C PHE A 210 17.23 -16.54 22.52
N PHE A 211 17.81 -17.68 22.21
CA PHE A 211 17.46 -18.46 21.00
C PHE A 211 16.01 -18.95 20.99
N SER A 212 15.46 -19.36 22.14
CA SER A 212 14.06 -19.73 22.26
C SER A 212 13.13 -18.58 21.90
N GLN A 213 13.43 -17.39 22.40
CA GLN A 213 12.62 -16.18 22.14
C GLN A 213 12.68 -15.77 20.66
N VAL A 214 13.89 -15.77 20.07
CA VAL A 214 14.09 -15.45 18.63
C VAL A 214 13.36 -16.48 17.75
N ARG A 215 13.51 -17.77 18.06
CA ARG A 215 12.82 -18.84 17.31
C ARG A 215 11.32 -18.66 17.32
N VAL A 216 10.71 -18.38 18.47
CA VAL A 216 9.26 -18.17 18.59
C VAL A 216 8.82 -16.96 17.76
N LEU A 217 9.57 -15.86 17.76
CA LEU A 217 9.27 -14.69 16.95
C LEU A 217 9.32 -15.05 15.46
N LEU A 218 10.42 -15.63 14.97
CA LEU A 218 10.60 -15.96 13.56
C LEU A 218 9.52 -16.94 13.04
N PHE A 219 9.21 -17.99 13.80
CA PHE A 219 8.13 -18.91 13.41
C PHE A 219 6.76 -18.20 13.37
N SER A 220 6.52 -17.26 14.28
CA SER A 220 5.27 -16.49 14.27
C SER A 220 5.14 -15.54 13.09
N MET A 221 6.26 -15.09 12.53
CA MET A 221 6.32 -14.14 11.40
C MET A 221 6.33 -14.81 10.03
N GLY A 222 6.74 -16.07 9.93
CA GLY A 222 7.01 -16.74 8.65
C GLY A 222 5.86 -16.66 7.65
N GLY A 223 4.64 -16.92 8.09
CA GLY A 223 3.46 -16.82 7.22
C GLY A 223 3.15 -15.39 6.76
N ASP A 224 3.39 -14.39 7.60
CA ASP A 224 3.18 -12.98 7.24
C ASP A 224 4.26 -12.50 6.27
N ILE A 225 5.52 -12.92 6.46
CA ILE A 225 6.63 -12.61 5.55
C ILE A 225 6.33 -13.16 4.15
N ILE A 226 5.96 -14.44 4.04
CA ILE A 226 5.61 -15.06 2.76
C ILE A 226 4.43 -14.34 2.12
N GLY A 227 3.38 -14.02 2.90
CA GLY A 227 2.23 -13.29 2.41
C GLY A 227 2.57 -11.88 1.89
N ASP A 228 3.45 -11.18 2.59
CA ASP A 228 3.92 -9.85 2.15
C ASP A 228 4.81 -9.96 0.89
N LEU A 229 5.69 -10.96 0.82
CA LEU A 229 6.51 -11.18 -0.39
C LEU A 229 5.63 -11.45 -1.61
N LEU A 230 4.62 -12.32 -1.49
CA LEU A 230 3.67 -12.56 -2.56
C LEU A 230 2.88 -11.29 -2.93
N LEU A 231 2.41 -10.52 -1.96
CA LEU A 231 1.64 -9.29 -2.23
C LEU A 231 2.42 -8.26 -3.03
N TYR A 232 3.72 -8.16 -2.84
CA TYR A 232 4.58 -7.21 -3.56
C TYR A 232 5.32 -7.82 -4.76
N LEU A 233 5.23 -9.15 -4.97
CA LEU A 233 5.90 -9.85 -6.06
C LEU A 233 5.60 -9.27 -7.45
N PRO A 234 4.37 -8.83 -7.77
CA PRO A 234 4.08 -8.21 -9.08
C PRO A 234 4.93 -6.97 -9.37
N LEU A 235 5.33 -6.20 -8.36
CA LEU A 235 6.17 -5.02 -8.56
C LEU A 235 7.60 -5.40 -8.99
N TRP A 236 8.18 -6.45 -8.39
CA TRP A 236 9.52 -6.93 -8.75
C TRP A 236 9.52 -7.67 -10.08
N THR A 237 8.59 -8.60 -10.27
CA THR A 237 8.46 -9.37 -11.51
C THR A 237 8.06 -8.49 -12.68
N GLY A 238 7.19 -7.51 -12.46
CA GLY A 238 6.79 -6.52 -13.45
C GLY A 238 7.98 -5.72 -13.98
N LEU A 239 8.85 -5.23 -13.08
CA LEU A 239 10.05 -4.51 -13.46
C LEU A 239 11.00 -5.39 -14.30
N VAL A 240 11.25 -6.63 -13.84
CA VAL A 240 12.11 -7.57 -14.60
C VAL A 240 11.54 -7.89 -15.98
N LEU A 241 10.23 -8.12 -16.08
CA LEU A 241 9.57 -8.40 -17.35
C LEU A 241 9.64 -7.20 -18.30
N PHE A 242 9.44 -6.00 -17.77
CA PHE A 242 9.49 -4.78 -18.55
C PHE A 242 10.87 -4.52 -19.11
N GLU A 243 11.91 -4.56 -18.27
CA GLU A 243 13.28 -4.31 -18.65
C GLU A 243 13.83 -5.36 -19.64
N LYS A 244 13.40 -6.62 -19.53
CA LYS A 244 13.81 -7.67 -20.48
C LYS A 244 13.25 -7.44 -21.89
N ASN A 245 12.10 -6.80 -22.01
CA ASN A 245 11.43 -6.55 -23.29
C ASN A 245 11.67 -5.13 -23.81
N ALA A 246 12.37 -4.28 -23.06
CA ALA A 246 12.70 -2.93 -23.48
C ALA A 246 13.87 -2.93 -24.47
N ALA A 247 13.71 -2.22 -25.59
CA ALA A 247 14.76 -2.04 -26.58
C ALA A 247 15.83 -1.04 -26.13
N ASP A 248 15.41 0.03 -25.44
CA ASP A 248 16.27 1.08 -24.89
C ASP A 248 16.04 1.21 -23.38
N ILE A 249 17.13 1.09 -22.61
CA ILE A 249 17.13 1.12 -21.14
C ILE A 249 16.69 2.50 -20.60
N TYR A 250 17.10 3.58 -21.24
CA TYR A 250 16.76 4.94 -20.78
C TYR A 250 15.30 5.29 -21.05
N ALA A 251 14.77 4.93 -22.21
CA ALA A 251 13.36 5.09 -22.54
C ALA A 251 12.48 4.20 -21.65
N ALA A 252 12.96 3.01 -21.30
CA ALA A 252 12.31 2.13 -20.34
C ALA A 252 12.27 2.75 -18.94
N ALA A 253 13.38 3.30 -18.45
CA ALA A 253 13.43 3.97 -17.16
C ALA A 253 12.47 5.17 -17.11
N ASP A 254 12.36 5.95 -18.18
CA ASP A 254 11.41 7.07 -18.27
C ASP A 254 9.94 6.58 -18.13
N SER A 255 9.54 5.59 -18.92
CA SER A 255 8.19 5.03 -18.89
C SER A 255 7.88 4.37 -17.55
N TYR A 256 8.85 3.68 -16.95
CA TYR A 256 8.70 3.07 -15.63
C TYR A 256 8.58 4.12 -14.53
N GLY A 257 9.30 5.25 -14.65
CA GLY A 257 9.17 6.39 -13.75
C GLY A 257 7.78 7.01 -13.77
N VAL A 258 7.14 7.12 -14.94
CA VAL A 258 5.74 7.55 -15.07
C VAL A 258 4.81 6.55 -14.39
N PHE A 259 5.02 5.25 -14.62
CA PHE A 259 4.20 4.20 -14.01
C PHE A 259 4.27 4.23 -12.48
N ILE A 260 5.48 4.21 -11.89
CA ILE A 260 5.61 4.04 -10.45
C ILE A 260 5.42 5.35 -9.68
N GLY A 261 5.90 6.48 -10.23
CA GLY A 261 5.90 7.76 -9.52
C GLY A 261 4.69 8.64 -9.78
N ARG A 262 3.78 8.24 -10.68
CA ARG A 262 2.57 9.01 -10.98
C ARG A 262 1.32 8.17 -11.03
N TYR A 263 1.30 7.12 -11.88
CA TYR A 263 0.14 6.24 -11.98
C TYR A 263 -0.07 5.45 -10.70
N LEU A 264 0.94 4.72 -10.21
CA LEU A 264 0.83 3.88 -9.02
C LEU A 264 0.57 4.70 -7.75
N ASP A 265 1.24 5.84 -7.59
CA ASP A 265 1.03 6.74 -6.46
C ASP A 265 -0.40 7.24 -6.39
N MET A 266 -0.99 7.64 -7.52
CA MET A 266 -2.38 8.09 -7.58
C MET A 266 -3.36 6.95 -7.31
N MET A 267 -3.12 5.77 -7.90
CA MET A 267 -3.93 4.58 -7.63
C MET A 267 -3.87 4.18 -6.15
N LEU A 268 -2.69 4.17 -5.55
CA LEU A 268 -2.52 3.88 -4.12
C LEU A 268 -3.22 4.92 -3.24
N LEU A 269 -3.17 6.20 -3.59
CA LEU A 269 -3.89 7.25 -2.85
C LEU A 269 -5.39 6.96 -2.81
N VAL A 270 -6.00 6.70 -3.96
CA VAL A 270 -7.44 6.38 -4.06
C VAL A 270 -7.77 5.10 -3.28
N VAL A 271 -7.00 4.03 -3.47
CA VAL A 271 -7.21 2.76 -2.77
C VAL A 271 -7.09 2.93 -1.26
N VAL A 272 -6.06 3.63 -0.76
CA VAL A 272 -5.85 3.85 0.68
C VAL A 272 -6.99 4.65 1.29
N LEU A 273 -7.46 5.73 0.65
CA LEU A 273 -8.60 6.52 1.13
C LEU A 273 -9.87 5.68 1.23
N LEU A 274 -10.13 4.84 0.23
CA LEU A 274 -11.29 3.94 0.24
C LEU A 274 -11.15 2.82 1.28
N CYS A 275 -9.95 2.26 1.45
CA CYS A 275 -9.66 1.28 2.49
C CYS A 275 -9.91 1.87 3.90
N MET A 276 -9.51 3.12 4.15
CA MET A 276 -9.81 3.80 5.42
C MET A 276 -11.31 3.89 5.67
N GLY A 277 -12.12 4.12 4.63
CA GLY A 277 -13.58 4.11 4.73
C GLY A 277 -14.17 2.74 5.07
N ILE A 278 -13.54 1.65 4.62
CA ILE A 278 -13.99 0.27 4.85
C ILE A 278 -13.59 -0.27 6.23
N LEU A 279 -12.48 0.20 6.81
CA LEU A 279 -11.94 -0.29 8.08
C LEU A 279 -12.95 -0.33 9.25
N PRO A 280 -13.83 0.67 9.46
CA PRO A 280 -14.83 0.59 10.53
C PRO A 280 -15.80 -0.59 10.36
N GLY A 281 -16.18 -0.92 9.12
CA GLY A 281 -16.99 -2.11 8.81
C GLY A 281 -16.26 -3.42 9.12
N VAL A 282 -14.98 -3.50 8.73
CA VAL A 282 -14.09 -4.64 9.04
C VAL A 282 -13.94 -4.81 10.56
N ALA A 283 -13.76 -3.73 11.32
CA ALA A 283 -13.62 -3.78 12.78
C ALA A 283 -14.90 -4.32 13.46
N LYS A 284 -16.09 -3.91 13.00
CA LYS A 284 -17.37 -4.43 13.48
C LYS A 284 -17.54 -5.90 13.16
N THR A 285 -17.22 -6.31 11.93
CA THR A 285 -17.24 -7.72 11.52
C THR A 285 -16.31 -8.55 12.41
N GLY A 286 -15.11 -8.04 12.71
CA GLY A 286 -14.16 -8.66 13.63
C GLY A 286 -14.70 -8.79 15.07
N ALA A 287 -15.51 -7.84 15.54
CA ALA A 287 -16.16 -7.93 16.83
C ALA A 287 -17.18 -9.09 16.87
N HIS A 288 -18.01 -9.24 15.82
CA HIS A 288 -18.94 -10.37 15.70
C HIS A 288 -18.23 -11.73 15.58
N ILE A 289 -17.09 -11.79 14.87
CA ILE A 289 -16.26 -13.00 14.79
C ILE A 289 -15.76 -13.41 16.17
N ARG A 290 -15.29 -12.46 16.99
CA ARG A 290 -14.82 -12.72 18.36
C ARG A 290 -15.94 -13.21 19.29
N LYS A 291 -17.16 -12.69 19.11
CA LYS A 291 -18.37 -13.11 19.87
C LYS A 291 -18.97 -14.41 19.35
N LYS A 292 -18.46 -14.97 18.25
CA LYS A 292 -18.99 -16.18 17.59
C LYS A 292 -20.45 -16.05 17.11
N GLU A 293 -20.87 -14.85 16.73
CA GLU A 293 -22.21 -14.53 16.26
C GLU A 293 -22.32 -14.78 14.74
N GLU A 294 -22.34 -16.03 14.29
CA GLU A 294 -22.19 -16.42 12.86
C GLU A 294 -23.21 -15.75 11.94
N ARG A 295 -24.47 -15.58 12.34
CA ARG A 295 -25.50 -14.92 11.52
C ARG A 295 -25.18 -13.44 11.26
N TYR A 296 -24.70 -12.72 12.29
CA TYR A 296 -24.26 -11.32 12.13
C TYR A 296 -22.98 -11.22 11.32
N VAL A 297 -22.06 -12.19 11.45
CA VAL A 297 -20.84 -12.28 10.64
C VAL A 297 -21.19 -12.43 9.16
N GLN A 298 -22.11 -13.33 8.82
CA GLN A 298 -22.55 -13.54 7.44
C GLN A 298 -23.14 -12.26 6.83
N ASN A 299 -24.07 -11.61 7.54
CA ASN A 299 -24.67 -10.35 7.09
C ASN A 299 -23.62 -9.24 6.94
N ALA A 300 -22.69 -9.11 7.90
CA ALA A 300 -21.63 -8.13 7.85
C ALA A 300 -20.68 -8.33 6.67
N ILE A 301 -20.33 -9.58 6.36
CA ILE A 301 -19.50 -9.91 5.20
C ILE A 301 -20.23 -9.57 3.89
N GLN A 302 -21.50 -9.94 3.78
CA GLN A 302 -22.31 -9.63 2.61
C GLN A 302 -22.43 -8.12 2.38
N SER A 303 -22.76 -7.34 3.41
CA SER A 303 -22.85 -5.88 3.32
C SER A 303 -21.48 -5.25 3.03
N GLY A 304 -20.39 -5.81 3.58
CA GLY A 304 -19.05 -5.33 3.33
C GLY A 304 -18.60 -5.56 1.89
N ILE A 305 -18.83 -6.75 1.32
CA ILE A 305 -18.56 -7.05 -0.09
C ILE A 305 -19.39 -6.11 -0.98
N GLN A 306 -20.67 -5.91 -0.69
CA GLN A 306 -21.52 -4.96 -1.39
C GLN A 306 -20.94 -3.54 -1.34
N GLY A 307 -20.49 -3.08 -0.17
CA GLY A 307 -19.83 -1.78 -0.01
C GLY A 307 -18.55 -1.61 -0.84
N VAL A 308 -17.75 -2.69 -0.95
CA VAL A 308 -16.56 -2.73 -1.81
C VAL A 308 -16.93 -2.56 -3.28
N PHE A 309 -17.90 -3.32 -3.78
CA PHE A 309 -18.36 -3.21 -5.16
C PHE A 309 -18.94 -1.83 -5.47
N LEU A 310 -19.75 -1.32 -4.56
CA LEU A 310 -20.40 -0.02 -4.69
C LEU A 310 -19.38 1.11 -4.88
N HIS A 311 -18.39 1.22 -4.00
CA HIS A 311 -17.39 2.29 -4.10
C HIS A 311 -16.30 1.96 -5.14
N GLY A 312 -15.86 0.72 -5.20
CA GLY A 312 -14.83 0.29 -6.15
C GLY A 312 -15.25 0.48 -7.61
N MET A 313 -16.49 0.12 -7.98
CA MET A 313 -17.00 0.33 -9.33
C MET A 313 -17.11 1.80 -9.69
N PHE A 314 -17.64 2.62 -8.77
CA PHE A 314 -17.76 4.06 -8.99
C PHE A 314 -16.41 4.69 -9.30
N PHE A 315 -15.41 4.47 -8.42
CA PHE A 315 -14.09 5.06 -8.64
C PHE A 315 -13.35 4.47 -9.85
N THR A 316 -13.59 3.20 -10.19
CA THR A 316 -13.07 2.59 -11.44
C THR A 316 -13.61 3.33 -12.67
N VAL A 317 -14.93 3.53 -12.77
CA VAL A 317 -15.55 4.22 -13.90
C VAL A 317 -15.13 5.70 -13.92
N TRP A 318 -15.12 6.36 -12.77
CA TRP A 318 -14.71 7.75 -12.65
C TRP A 318 -13.27 7.98 -13.12
N LEU A 319 -12.32 7.13 -12.67
CA LEU A 319 -10.91 7.20 -13.10
C LEU A 319 -10.74 6.91 -14.60
N ALA A 320 -11.52 5.98 -15.15
CA ALA A 320 -11.45 5.66 -16.58
C ALA A 320 -11.97 6.80 -17.46
N VAL A 321 -13.07 7.44 -17.06
CA VAL A 321 -13.67 8.55 -17.83
C VAL A 321 -12.81 9.80 -17.73
N LEU A 322 -12.34 10.16 -16.52
CA LEU A 322 -11.54 11.37 -16.30
C LEU A 322 -10.03 11.13 -16.45
N ALA A 323 -9.63 10.06 -17.13
CA ALA A 323 -8.21 9.70 -17.28
C ALA A 323 -7.38 10.84 -17.88
N VAL A 324 -7.86 11.50 -18.93
CA VAL A 324 -7.12 12.58 -19.61
C VAL A 324 -7.05 13.85 -18.77
N PRO A 325 -8.17 14.42 -18.27
CA PRO A 325 -8.10 15.59 -17.38
C PRO A 325 -7.26 15.35 -16.13
N LEU A 326 -7.37 14.15 -15.54
CA LEU A 326 -6.60 13.78 -14.36
C LEU A 326 -5.10 13.71 -14.65
N ALA A 327 -4.71 13.07 -15.76
CA ALA A 327 -3.32 13.00 -16.20
C ALA A 327 -2.71 14.38 -16.42
N GLN A 328 -3.44 15.28 -17.05
CA GLN A 328 -2.99 16.66 -17.29
C GLN A 328 -2.87 17.46 -15.98
N THR A 329 -3.73 17.22 -15.00
CA THR A 329 -3.61 17.84 -13.66
C THR A 329 -2.33 17.43 -12.94
N ILE A 330 -1.93 16.15 -13.07
CA ILE A 330 -0.74 15.60 -12.44
C ILE A 330 0.50 16.10 -13.16
N ASP A 331 0.59 15.83 -14.46
CA ASP A 331 1.69 16.29 -15.29
C ASP A 331 1.32 16.32 -16.79
N ASN A 332 1.25 17.52 -17.34
CA ASN A 332 0.87 17.72 -18.73
C ASN A 332 1.92 17.16 -19.73
N SER A 333 3.20 17.07 -19.32
CA SER A 333 4.28 16.59 -20.19
C SER A 333 4.18 15.11 -20.56
N VAL A 334 3.56 14.31 -19.70
CA VAL A 334 3.35 12.85 -19.89
C VAL A 334 1.86 12.47 -19.92
N GLY A 335 1.00 13.46 -20.15
CA GLY A 335 -0.46 13.34 -20.03
C GLY A 335 -1.07 12.24 -20.90
N ILE A 336 -0.53 11.97 -22.09
CA ILE A 336 -1.04 10.93 -23.01
C ILE A 336 -0.78 9.54 -22.40
N LEU A 337 0.48 9.21 -22.11
CA LEU A 337 0.85 7.90 -21.56
C LEU A 337 0.18 7.65 -20.20
N LEU A 338 0.14 8.67 -19.35
CA LEU A 338 -0.49 8.58 -18.04
C LEU A 338 -2.01 8.42 -18.16
N GLY A 339 -2.66 9.10 -19.13
CA GLY A 339 -4.07 8.92 -19.44
C GLY A 339 -4.40 7.50 -19.89
N GLU A 340 -3.59 6.92 -20.77
CA GLU A 340 -3.72 5.53 -21.19
C GLU A 340 -3.57 4.55 -20.02
N MET A 341 -2.61 4.80 -19.10
CA MET A 341 -2.46 4.00 -17.89
C MET A 341 -3.68 4.08 -16.98
N PHE A 342 -4.28 5.27 -16.79
CA PHE A 342 -5.49 5.44 -15.98
C PHE A 342 -6.70 4.75 -16.64
N THR A 343 -6.86 4.86 -17.93
CA THR A 343 -7.96 4.20 -18.64
C THR A 343 -7.86 2.68 -18.53
N THR A 344 -6.70 2.11 -18.85
CA THR A 344 -6.50 0.65 -18.85
C THR A 344 -6.43 0.05 -17.46
N GLY A 345 -5.86 0.77 -16.50
CA GLY A 345 -5.60 0.29 -15.15
C GLY A 345 -6.62 0.72 -14.09
N SER A 346 -7.65 1.48 -14.44
CA SER A 346 -8.67 1.97 -13.48
C SER A 346 -9.30 0.87 -12.63
N SER A 347 -9.52 -0.32 -13.21
CA SER A 347 -10.12 -1.47 -12.54
C SER A 347 -9.30 -2.02 -11.36
N VAL A 348 -8.01 -1.69 -11.28
CA VAL A 348 -7.13 -2.02 -10.13
C VAL A 348 -7.75 -1.55 -8.82
N VAL A 349 -8.45 -0.39 -8.80
CA VAL A 349 -9.08 0.15 -7.59
C VAL A 349 -10.11 -0.81 -7.02
N LEU A 350 -11.03 -1.31 -7.86
CA LEU A 350 -12.05 -2.26 -7.42
C LEU A 350 -11.43 -3.54 -6.86
N TRP A 351 -10.48 -4.12 -7.61
CA TRP A 351 -9.89 -5.40 -7.25
C TRP A 351 -8.97 -5.31 -6.05
N ALA A 352 -8.22 -4.21 -5.90
CA ALA A 352 -7.40 -3.95 -4.73
C ALA A 352 -8.25 -3.79 -3.46
N LEU A 353 -9.40 -3.10 -3.55
CA LEU A 353 -10.35 -2.99 -2.42
C LEU A 353 -10.94 -4.34 -2.02
N LEU A 354 -11.33 -5.16 -3.00
CA LEU A 354 -11.87 -6.48 -2.74
C LEU A 354 -10.81 -7.40 -2.11
N LEU A 355 -9.59 -7.38 -2.66
CA LEU A 355 -8.44 -8.11 -2.13
C LEU A 355 -8.16 -7.70 -0.69
N PHE A 356 -8.13 -6.39 -0.41
CA PHE A 356 -7.92 -5.83 0.93
C PHE A 356 -9.01 -6.30 1.89
N TYR A 357 -10.29 -6.10 1.54
CA TYR A 357 -11.41 -6.48 2.41
C TYR A 357 -11.39 -7.97 2.76
N CYS A 358 -11.30 -8.84 1.75
CA CYS A 358 -11.26 -10.30 1.97
C CYS A 358 -10.06 -10.73 2.81
N SER A 359 -8.88 -10.13 2.56
CA SER A 359 -7.67 -10.44 3.33
C SER A 359 -7.80 -10.03 4.80
N GLN A 360 -8.38 -8.87 5.10
CA GLN A 360 -8.60 -8.44 6.50
C GLN A 360 -9.56 -9.39 7.24
N ILE A 361 -10.66 -9.79 6.62
CA ILE A 361 -11.63 -10.71 7.26
C ILE A 361 -11.01 -12.09 7.49
N LEU A 362 -10.23 -12.62 6.54
CA LEU A 362 -9.52 -13.88 6.70
C LEU A 362 -8.46 -13.81 7.81
N LYS A 363 -7.71 -12.71 7.92
CA LYS A 363 -6.76 -12.46 9.03
C LYS A 363 -7.46 -12.43 10.38
N LEU A 364 -8.60 -11.73 10.50
CA LEU A 364 -9.41 -11.68 11.71
C LEU A 364 -10.01 -13.05 12.08
N SER A 365 -10.23 -13.91 11.09
CA SER A 365 -10.67 -15.29 11.27
C SER A 365 -9.55 -16.27 11.64
N GLY A 366 -8.29 -15.81 11.72
CA GLY A 366 -7.12 -16.64 12.03
C GLY A 366 -6.68 -17.58 10.90
N LYS A 367 -7.14 -17.34 9.67
CA LYS A 367 -6.91 -18.21 8.51
C LYS A 367 -5.89 -17.63 7.52
N ASN A 368 -4.74 -17.19 8.05
CA ASN A 368 -3.70 -16.51 7.25
C ASN A 368 -3.14 -17.37 6.11
N HIS A 369 -3.10 -18.71 6.26
CA HIS A 369 -2.61 -19.61 5.20
C HIS A 369 -3.42 -19.53 3.90
N LEU A 370 -4.70 -19.18 3.98
CA LEU A 370 -5.55 -19.05 2.79
C LEU A 370 -5.26 -17.79 1.98
N LEU A 371 -4.64 -16.79 2.59
CA LEU A 371 -4.19 -15.59 1.87
C LEU A 371 -3.11 -15.93 0.85
N LEU A 372 -2.23 -16.89 1.18
CA LEU A 372 -1.16 -17.32 0.29
C LEU A 372 -1.69 -17.88 -1.04
N LEU A 373 -2.84 -18.56 -1.00
CA LEU A 373 -3.50 -19.06 -2.22
C LEU A 373 -3.96 -17.90 -3.12
N GLY A 374 -4.65 -16.91 -2.55
CA GLY A 374 -5.14 -15.76 -3.33
C GLY A 374 -4.01 -14.91 -3.90
N TYR A 375 -2.96 -14.66 -3.11
CA TYR A 375 -1.79 -13.91 -3.58
C TYR A 375 -1.00 -14.71 -4.61
N GLY A 376 -0.83 -16.03 -4.44
CA GLY A 376 -0.18 -16.88 -5.42
C GLY A 376 -0.93 -16.94 -6.76
N VAL A 377 -2.27 -17.02 -6.74
CA VAL A 377 -3.10 -16.93 -7.95
C VAL A 377 -2.92 -15.57 -8.63
N MET A 378 -2.92 -14.48 -7.86
CA MET A 378 -2.67 -13.12 -8.37
C MET A 378 -1.35 -13.05 -9.12
N ASP A 379 -0.27 -13.57 -8.53
CA ASP A 379 1.07 -13.52 -9.12
C ASP A 379 1.20 -14.36 -10.38
N ILE A 380 0.70 -15.59 -10.35
CA ILE A 380 0.73 -16.51 -11.52
C ILE A 380 -0.02 -15.88 -12.69
N VAL A 381 -1.23 -15.38 -12.45
CA VAL A 381 -2.04 -14.75 -13.49
C VAL A 381 -1.37 -13.47 -14.00
N PHE A 382 -0.81 -12.65 -13.10
CA PHE A 382 -0.06 -11.45 -13.48
C PHE A 382 1.10 -11.77 -14.43
N VAL A 383 1.96 -12.73 -14.07
CA VAL A 383 3.12 -13.12 -14.88
C VAL A 383 2.70 -13.66 -16.26
N ILE A 384 1.68 -14.53 -16.29
CA ILE A 384 1.18 -15.10 -17.55
C ILE A 384 0.62 -14.00 -18.44
N THR A 385 -0.29 -13.17 -17.92
CA THR A 385 -0.95 -12.11 -18.71
C THR A 385 0.03 -11.06 -19.19
N SER A 386 0.93 -10.58 -18.33
CA SER A 386 1.96 -9.61 -18.71
C SER A 386 2.89 -10.18 -19.79
N THR A 387 3.32 -11.44 -19.66
CA THR A 387 4.19 -12.09 -20.66
C THR A 387 3.50 -12.24 -22.01
N ILE A 388 2.19 -12.56 -22.03
CA ILE A 388 1.42 -12.63 -23.27
C ILE A 388 1.29 -11.24 -23.89
N LEU A 389 0.97 -10.22 -23.09
CA LEU A 389 0.77 -8.86 -23.57
C LEU A 389 2.05 -8.23 -24.12
N PHE A 390 3.24 -8.54 -23.56
CA PHE A 390 4.52 -8.08 -24.11
C PHE A 390 4.85 -8.64 -25.50
N ARG A 391 4.21 -9.76 -25.89
CA ARG A 391 4.33 -10.29 -27.25
C ARG A 391 3.45 -9.57 -28.28
N MET A 392 2.50 -8.77 -27.81
CA MET A 392 1.66 -7.94 -28.67
C MET A 392 2.42 -6.66 -29.03
N GLU A 393 2.40 -6.28 -30.28
CA GLU A 393 3.07 -5.06 -30.74
C GLU A 393 2.56 -3.82 -30.01
N ASN A 394 3.46 -2.95 -29.59
CA ASN A 394 3.20 -1.64 -28.96
C ASN A 394 2.59 -1.64 -27.55
N ALA A 395 2.52 -2.76 -26.84
CA ALA A 395 1.92 -2.77 -25.50
C ALA A 395 2.82 -2.16 -24.40
N GLY A 396 4.15 -2.23 -24.53
CA GLY A 396 5.12 -1.56 -23.63
C GLY A 396 4.77 -1.66 -22.15
N ILE A 397 4.83 -0.54 -21.44
CA ILE A 397 4.51 -0.47 -19.98
C ILE A 397 3.03 -0.77 -19.69
N LEU A 398 2.11 -0.59 -20.66
CA LEU A 398 0.69 -0.91 -20.50
C LEU A 398 0.46 -2.41 -20.26
N SER A 399 1.38 -3.27 -20.72
CA SER A 399 1.36 -4.72 -20.42
C SER A 399 1.41 -5.00 -18.91
N ILE A 400 2.18 -4.21 -18.15
CA ILE A 400 2.25 -4.32 -16.68
C ILE A 400 0.97 -3.78 -16.05
N VAL A 401 0.49 -2.64 -16.52
CA VAL A 401 -0.74 -2.01 -16.01
C VAL A 401 -1.92 -2.96 -16.15
N LEU A 402 -2.16 -3.46 -17.36
CA LEU A 402 -3.27 -4.37 -17.65
C LEU A 402 -3.07 -5.74 -16.98
N GLY A 403 -1.84 -6.27 -17.03
CA GLY A 403 -1.49 -7.51 -16.33
C GLY A 403 -1.74 -7.42 -14.82
N SER A 404 -1.41 -6.29 -14.19
CA SER A 404 -1.67 -6.05 -12.76
C SER A 404 -3.17 -6.00 -12.45
N ALA A 405 -3.97 -5.39 -13.31
CA ALA A 405 -5.42 -5.34 -13.17
C ALA A 405 -6.05 -6.75 -13.22
N ILE A 406 -5.65 -7.54 -14.21
CA ILE A 406 -6.15 -8.93 -14.39
C ILE A 406 -5.64 -9.84 -13.26
N GLY A 407 -4.37 -9.73 -12.88
CA GLY A 407 -3.80 -10.48 -11.76
C GLY A 407 -4.51 -10.18 -10.43
N MET A 408 -4.69 -8.89 -10.10
CA MET A 408 -5.43 -8.48 -8.90
C MET A 408 -6.88 -8.96 -8.93
N ALA A 409 -7.54 -8.92 -10.09
CA ALA A 409 -8.89 -9.46 -10.26
C ALA A 409 -8.95 -10.95 -9.92
N ALA A 410 -8.05 -11.75 -10.46
CA ALA A 410 -7.99 -13.19 -10.20
C ALA A 410 -7.75 -13.50 -8.72
N GLY A 411 -6.79 -12.81 -8.09
CA GLY A 411 -6.50 -12.96 -6.66
C GLY A 411 -7.66 -12.53 -5.76
N ALA A 412 -8.28 -11.38 -6.06
CA ALA A 412 -9.41 -10.87 -5.31
C ALA A 412 -10.65 -11.77 -5.39
N VAL A 413 -10.97 -12.27 -6.60
CA VAL A 413 -12.06 -13.22 -6.81
C VAL A 413 -11.76 -14.53 -6.08
N CYS A 414 -10.55 -15.05 -6.16
CA CYS A 414 -10.13 -16.25 -5.43
C CYS A 414 -10.36 -16.09 -3.92
N LEU A 415 -9.88 -15.00 -3.30
CA LEU A 415 -10.08 -14.75 -1.87
C LEU A 415 -11.55 -14.54 -1.51
N CYS A 416 -12.31 -13.88 -2.37
CA CYS A 416 -13.75 -13.69 -2.17
C CYS A 416 -14.50 -15.04 -2.18
N VAL A 417 -14.21 -15.91 -3.13
CA VAL A 417 -14.78 -17.27 -3.20
C VAL A 417 -14.41 -18.08 -1.95
N ILE A 418 -13.13 -18.07 -1.57
CA ILE A 418 -12.66 -18.76 -0.35
C ILE A 418 -13.42 -18.24 0.89
N LEU A 419 -13.57 -16.93 1.04
CA LEU A 419 -14.28 -16.31 2.15
C LEU A 419 -15.76 -16.72 2.16
N CYS A 420 -16.43 -16.65 1.01
CA CYS A 420 -17.84 -17.02 0.86
C CYS A 420 -18.10 -18.49 1.17
N LEU A 421 -17.24 -19.40 0.69
CA LEU A 421 -17.36 -20.83 0.97
C LEU A 421 -17.16 -21.14 2.46
N GLN A 422 -16.16 -20.49 3.09
CA GLN A 422 -15.86 -20.73 4.50
C GLN A 422 -16.92 -20.22 5.46
N ARG A 423 -17.54 -19.08 5.15
CA ARG A 423 -18.57 -18.46 5.99
C ARG A 423 -19.99 -18.76 5.53
N LYS A 424 -20.13 -19.59 4.48
CA LYS A 424 -21.43 -19.95 3.87
C LYS A 424 -22.27 -18.71 3.55
N THR A 425 -21.59 -17.63 3.10
CA THR A 425 -22.23 -16.39 2.69
C THR A 425 -22.51 -16.43 1.19
N ARG A 426 -23.65 -15.90 0.77
CA ARG A 426 -24.01 -15.73 -0.64
C ARG A 426 -24.23 -14.24 -0.91
N PRO A 427 -23.29 -13.55 -1.55
CA PRO A 427 -23.51 -12.15 -1.96
C PRO A 427 -24.75 -12.05 -2.85
N ASP A 428 -25.57 -11.05 -2.61
CA ASP A 428 -26.76 -10.77 -3.43
C ASP A 428 -26.27 -10.16 -4.76
N ALA A 429 -26.28 -10.96 -5.83
CA ALA A 429 -25.77 -10.53 -7.12
C ALA A 429 -26.53 -9.33 -7.69
N LEU A 430 -27.84 -9.24 -7.47
CA LEU A 430 -28.65 -8.14 -7.98
C LEU A 430 -28.29 -6.83 -7.26
N ARG A 431 -28.35 -6.81 -5.93
CA ARG A 431 -28.10 -5.60 -5.11
C ARG A 431 -26.62 -5.31 -4.92
N GLY A 432 -25.77 -6.33 -4.91
CA GLY A 432 -24.33 -6.20 -4.70
C GLY A 432 -23.56 -5.84 -5.97
N LEU A 433 -24.03 -6.23 -7.14
CA LEU A 433 -23.31 -6.07 -8.38
C LEU A 433 -24.13 -5.36 -9.47
N ALA A 434 -25.32 -5.87 -9.83
CA ALA A 434 -26.03 -5.40 -11.01
C ALA A 434 -26.55 -3.96 -10.85
N ILE A 435 -27.18 -3.62 -9.72
CA ILE A 435 -27.69 -2.26 -9.48
C ILE A 435 -26.54 -1.25 -9.39
N PRO A 436 -25.47 -1.45 -8.59
CA PRO A 436 -24.32 -0.55 -8.58
C PRO A 436 -23.69 -0.38 -9.97
N ALA A 437 -23.54 -1.46 -10.75
CA ALA A 437 -22.98 -1.40 -12.10
C ALA A 437 -23.85 -0.54 -13.04
N GLY A 438 -25.17 -0.72 -13.02
CA GLY A 438 -26.10 0.10 -13.81
C GLY A 438 -26.03 1.59 -13.43
N CYS A 439 -26.00 1.89 -12.12
CA CYS A 439 -25.84 3.27 -11.65
C CYS A 439 -24.48 3.86 -12.05
N CYS A 440 -23.41 3.07 -12.01
CA CYS A 440 -22.07 3.50 -12.45
C CYS A 440 -22.05 3.79 -13.95
N CYS A 441 -22.68 2.96 -14.77
CA CYS A 441 -22.78 3.22 -16.21
C CYS A 441 -23.52 4.54 -16.50
N ALA A 442 -24.64 4.80 -15.82
CA ALA A 442 -25.38 6.04 -15.99
C ALA A 442 -24.54 7.26 -15.54
N CYS A 443 -23.85 7.18 -14.40
CA CYS A 443 -22.98 8.23 -13.93
C CYS A 443 -21.76 8.42 -14.84
N GLY A 444 -21.19 7.34 -15.39
CA GLY A 444 -20.08 7.39 -16.33
C GLY A 444 -20.44 8.09 -17.65
N LEU A 445 -21.62 7.80 -18.21
CA LEU A 445 -22.13 8.51 -19.40
C LEU A 445 -22.33 10.00 -19.13
N LEU A 446 -22.85 10.35 -17.95
CA LEU A 446 -23.03 11.74 -17.56
C LEU A 446 -21.67 12.43 -17.35
N ALA A 447 -20.71 11.77 -16.70
CA ALA A 447 -19.35 12.28 -16.52
C ALA A 447 -18.68 12.54 -17.87
N PHE A 448 -18.76 11.60 -18.82
CA PHE A 448 -18.22 11.78 -20.16
C PHE A 448 -18.83 12.97 -20.92
N GLY A 449 -20.14 13.19 -20.73
CA GLY A 449 -20.81 14.37 -21.29
C GLY A 449 -20.35 15.68 -20.65
N LEU A 450 -20.22 15.70 -19.32
CA LEU A 450 -19.73 16.84 -18.56
C LEU A 450 -18.27 17.17 -18.86
N GLU A 451 -17.41 16.16 -19.00
CA GLU A 451 -16.01 16.33 -19.39
C GLU A 451 -15.89 17.12 -20.69
N LYS A 452 -16.62 16.71 -21.74
CA LYS A 452 -16.62 17.40 -23.02
C LYS A 452 -17.12 18.84 -22.96
N LEU A 453 -18.04 19.12 -22.02
CA LEU A 453 -18.59 20.47 -21.84
C LEU A 453 -17.70 21.35 -20.98
N LEU A 454 -17.17 20.82 -19.86
CA LEU A 454 -16.46 21.61 -18.87
C LEU A 454 -14.96 21.77 -19.18
N PHE A 455 -14.33 20.70 -19.63
CA PHE A 455 -12.88 20.65 -19.83
C PHE A 455 -12.33 21.79 -20.73
N PRO A 456 -12.95 22.13 -21.87
CA PRO A 456 -12.48 23.23 -22.73
C PRO A 456 -12.63 24.61 -22.10
N HIS A 457 -13.56 24.78 -21.14
CA HIS A 457 -13.93 26.10 -20.60
C HIS A 457 -13.33 26.41 -19.24
N VAL A 458 -13.21 25.42 -18.34
CA VAL A 458 -12.81 25.68 -16.93
C VAL A 458 -11.48 25.03 -16.54
N GLY A 459 -10.86 24.26 -17.44
CA GLY A 459 -9.58 23.61 -17.22
C GLY A 459 -9.65 22.31 -16.38
N ALA A 460 -8.55 21.55 -16.38
CA ALA A 460 -8.51 20.18 -15.89
C ALA A 460 -8.87 20.03 -14.38
N VAL A 461 -8.29 20.87 -13.51
CA VAL A 461 -8.49 20.76 -12.05
C VAL A 461 -9.95 20.96 -11.66
N VAL A 462 -10.57 22.02 -12.20
CA VAL A 462 -11.96 22.36 -11.87
C VAL A 462 -12.90 21.30 -12.43
N THR A 463 -12.64 20.80 -13.63
CA THR A 463 -13.39 19.70 -14.24
C THR A 463 -13.36 18.46 -13.34
N VAL A 464 -12.18 17.97 -12.95
CA VAL A 464 -12.02 16.77 -12.10
C VAL A 464 -12.77 16.91 -10.78
N ILE A 465 -12.65 18.07 -10.10
CA ILE A 465 -13.29 18.28 -8.79
C ILE A 465 -14.82 18.38 -8.92
N SER A 466 -15.30 19.21 -9.86
CA SER A 466 -16.75 19.42 -10.06
C SER A 466 -17.45 18.12 -10.47
N GLU A 467 -16.86 17.36 -11.38
CA GLU A 467 -17.42 16.08 -11.81
C GLU A 467 -17.41 15.04 -10.70
N LEU A 468 -16.36 14.96 -9.89
CA LEU A 468 -16.36 14.06 -8.74
C LEU A 468 -17.55 14.34 -7.83
N ILE A 469 -17.79 15.60 -7.50
CA ILE A 469 -18.87 15.98 -6.58
C ILE A 469 -20.24 15.69 -7.22
N ILE A 470 -20.47 16.10 -8.45
CA ILE A 470 -21.76 15.94 -9.15
C ILE A 470 -22.09 14.47 -9.36
N THR A 471 -21.13 13.70 -9.89
CA THR A 471 -21.36 12.27 -10.19
C THR A 471 -21.47 11.42 -8.93
N LEU A 472 -20.74 11.74 -7.85
CA LEU A 472 -20.85 11.03 -6.57
C LEU A 472 -22.21 11.26 -5.90
N LEU A 473 -22.69 12.49 -5.91
CA LEU A 473 -24.03 12.83 -5.35
C LEU A 473 -25.13 12.15 -6.16
N LEU A 474 -25.05 12.20 -7.49
CA LEU A 474 -25.99 11.51 -8.37
C LEU A 474 -25.96 10.00 -8.15
N TYR A 475 -24.78 9.40 -8.06
CA TYR A 475 -24.61 7.98 -7.80
C TYR A 475 -25.26 7.55 -6.49
N TRP A 476 -25.03 8.28 -5.41
CA TRP A 476 -25.67 8.00 -4.13
C TRP A 476 -27.19 8.18 -4.18
N PHE A 477 -27.66 9.19 -4.89
CA PHE A 477 -29.10 9.42 -5.10
C PHE A 477 -29.75 8.24 -5.84
N LEU A 478 -29.14 7.77 -6.95
CA LEU A 478 -29.63 6.62 -7.71
C LEU A 478 -29.66 5.33 -6.90
N LEU A 479 -28.63 5.08 -6.09
CA LEU A 479 -28.58 3.91 -5.21
C LEU A 479 -29.68 3.92 -4.15
N LEU A 480 -30.00 5.09 -3.60
CA LEU A 480 -31.09 5.25 -2.62
C LEU A 480 -32.45 5.08 -3.31
N LEU A 481 -32.64 5.68 -4.49
CA LEU A 481 -33.86 5.58 -5.28
C LEU A 481 -34.19 4.13 -5.64
N LEU A 482 -33.18 3.36 -6.07
CA LEU A 482 -33.32 1.94 -6.41
C LEU A 482 -33.34 1.01 -5.19
N ARG A 483 -33.34 1.56 -3.97
CA ARG A 483 -33.36 0.81 -2.70
C ARG A 483 -32.30 -0.30 -2.66
N CYS A 484 -31.11 0.00 -3.19
CA CYS A 484 -30.00 -0.94 -3.24
C CYS A 484 -29.55 -1.37 -1.84
N LEU A 485 -29.63 -0.48 -0.84
CA LEU A 485 -29.12 -0.67 0.50
C LEU A 485 -30.27 -0.93 1.50
N ARG A 486 -30.08 -1.91 2.37
CA ARG A 486 -30.96 -2.17 3.51
C ARG A 486 -30.53 -1.34 4.73
N GLY A 487 -31.44 -1.07 5.67
CA GLY A 487 -31.11 -0.26 6.85
C GLY A 487 -29.93 -0.75 7.70
N GLN A 488 -29.63 -2.06 7.66
CA GLN A 488 -28.48 -2.65 8.36
C GLN A 488 -27.16 -2.44 7.62
N ASP A 489 -27.16 -2.35 6.27
CA ASP A 489 -25.97 -2.25 5.44
C ASP A 489 -25.21 -0.94 5.66
N PHE A 490 -25.93 0.16 5.95
CA PHE A 490 -25.32 1.47 6.20
C PHE A 490 -24.29 1.48 7.35
N GLN A 491 -24.26 0.46 8.19
CA GLN A 491 -23.29 0.38 9.30
C GLN A 491 -21.92 -0.17 8.86
N TYR A 492 -21.88 -0.89 7.73
CA TYR A 492 -20.70 -1.59 7.23
C TYR A 492 -20.09 -0.92 6.00
N ILE A 493 -20.84 0.01 5.37
CA ILE A 493 -20.47 0.67 4.12
C ILE A 493 -19.82 2.04 4.42
N PRO A 494 -18.75 2.43 3.70
CA PRO A 494 -18.18 3.77 3.76
C PRO A 494 -19.24 4.85 3.48
N GLY A 495 -19.23 5.93 4.26
CA GLY A 495 -20.23 7.00 4.08
C GLY A 495 -21.67 6.64 4.40
N GLY A 496 -21.95 5.43 4.89
CA GLY A 496 -23.31 4.96 5.14
C GLY A 496 -24.15 5.83 6.11
N ARG A 497 -23.51 6.56 7.03
CA ARG A 497 -24.19 7.55 7.87
C ARG A 497 -24.73 8.72 7.05
N LEU A 498 -23.94 9.26 6.14
CA LEU A 498 -24.33 10.34 5.23
C LEU A 498 -25.44 9.88 4.28
N MET A 499 -25.28 8.70 3.67
CA MET A 499 -26.31 8.11 2.82
C MET A 499 -27.64 7.92 3.56
N ARG A 500 -27.60 7.48 4.81
CA ARG A 500 -28.83 7.36 5.65
C ARG A 500 -29.47 8.72 5.94
N MET A 501 -28.67 9.78 6.17
CA MET A 501 -29.18 11.14 6.35
C MET A 501 -29.85 11.64 5.07
N LEU A 502 -29.22 11.47 3.93
CA LEU A 502 -29.78 11.81 2.61
C LEU A 502 -31.07 11.04 2.34
N GLY A 503 -31.09 9.72 2.58
CA GLY A 503 -32.31 8.92 2.43
C GLY A 503 -33.47 9.42 3.27
N LYS A 504 -33.21 9.82 4.53
CA LYS A 504 -34.25 10.42 5.40
C LYS A 504 -34.72 11.77 4.87
N MET A 505 -33.82 12.61 4.34
CA MET A 505 -34.14 13.93 3.82
C MET A 505 -35.03 13.85 2.57
N PHE A 506 -34.79 12.87 1.71
CA PHE A 506 -35.57 12.63 0.50
C PHE A 506 -36.77 11.68 0.70
N ARG A 507 -37.05 11.22 1.94
CA ARG A 507 -38.09 10.22 2.25
C ARG A 507 -37.99 8.92 1.43
N LEU A 508 -36.75 8.54 1.06
CA LEU A 508 -36.40 7.34 0.27
C LEU A 508 -36.06 6.14 1.17
#